data_c1598949ad4c2fff8e6693d1f61e7ae1
#
_entry.id   c1598949ad4c2fff8e6693d1f61e7ae1
#
_cell.length_a   1.000
_cell.length_b   1.000
_cell.length_c   1.000
_cell.angle_alpha   90.00
_cell.angle_beta   90.00
_cell.angle_gamma   90.00
#
_symmetry.space_group_name_H-M   'P 1'
#
loop_
_entity.id
_entity.type
_entity.pdbx_description
1 polymer ?
#
loop_
_entity_poly.entity_id
_entity_poly.type
_entity_poly.pdbx_seq_one_letter_code
_entity_poly.pdbx_strand_id
1 'polypeptide(L)'
;DSDLDRYIEIWNLVFTQFERKSDGTLTALPKPCVDTGMGLERLVAVQKGVHNNYDIDLFLELRTKVANLFDTSDSSNSSIKVISDHIRSAAFLIADGVLPSNAGRGYVLRRIIRRALRHGYKLKARNNFFYKLVGPLVQQMGDVYPLLRDSEAHIEKVLQKEELKFDETLDQGMKILSDAISDLPVGGEIPGEVVFSLYDTYGFPVDLTEDIARERKLIVDAVGFNQMMQKQKELARSASKFNVDELAQISLDYETEFTGYDRLSDESQILALIHQNQSVKSCGAGDDCSLIVDVSPFYA
;
A
#
# COMPACT_ATOMS: atom_id res chain seq x y z
N ASP A 1 28.80 -21.45 1.60
CA ASP A 1 27.51 -20.75 1.51
C ASP A 1 27.61 -19.33 0.92
N SER A 2 28.79 -18.91 0.47
CA SER A 2 29.01 -17.63 -0.23
C SER A 2 28.47 -17.59 -1.69
N ASP A 3 27.95 -18.69 -2.20
CA ASP A 3 27.49 -18.87 -3.57
C ASP A 3 25.96 -18.83 -3.73
N LEU A 4 25.20 -18.46 -2.70
CA LEU A 4 23.72 -18.41 -2.74
C LEU A 4 23.19 -17.47 -3.81
N ASP A 5 23.90 -16.38 -4.11
CA ASP A 5 23.50 -15.42 -5.15
C ASP A 5 23.59 -15.98 -6.59
N ARG A 6 24.26 -17.13 -6.77
CA ARG A 6 24.36 -17.81 -8.07
C ARG A 6 23.19 -18.75 -8.35
N TYR A 7 22.45 -19.13 -7.31
CA TYR A 7 21.33 -20.06 -7.42
C TYR A 7 20.03 -19.31 -7.18
N ILE A 8 19.18 -19.26 -8.19
CA ILE A 8 17.87 -18.64 -8.09
C ILE A 8 16.83 -19.75 -8.06
N GLU A 9 16.03 -19.79 -6.99
CA GLU A 9 14.88 -20.68 -6.90
C GLU A 9 13.85 -20.32 -7.95
N ILE A 10 13.47 -21.29 -8.77
CA ILE A 10 12.40 -21.15 -9.77
C ILE A 10 11.11 -21.86 -9.37
N TRP A 11 11.25 -22.86 -8.54
CA TRP A 11 10.15 -23.72 -8.06
C TRP A 11 10.46 -24.24 -6.67
N ASN A 12 9.52 -24.14 -5.74
CA ASN A 12 9.63 -24.76 -4.43
C ASN A 12 8.50 -25.75 -4.15
N LEU A 13 8.76 -26.70 -3.27
CA LEU A 13 7.83 -27.70 -2.79
C LEU A 13 7.80 -27.66 -1.27
N VAL A 14 6.65 -27.40 -0.69
CA VAL A 14 6.42 -27.37 0.76
C VAL A 14 5.55 -28.54 1.16
N PHE A 15 6.06 -29.39 2.05
CA PHE A 15 5.31 -30.53 2.58
C PHE A 15 4.60 -30.11 3.86
N THR A 16 3.31 -29.81 3.75
CA THR A 16 2.49 -29.33 4.88
C THR A 16 1.93 -30.52 5.63
N GLN A 17 2.40 -30.71 6.88
CA GLN A 17 2.04 -31.84 7.73
C GLN A 17 1.31 -31.41 9.01
N PHE A 18 1.48 -30.13 9.42
CA PHE A 18 0.95 -29.62 10.68
C PHE A 18 0.24 -28.30 10.49
N GLU A 19 -0.79 -28.08 11.29
CA GLU A 19 -1.44 -26.80 11.50
C GLU A 19 -0.86 -26.15 12.76
N ARG A 20 -0.45 -24.88 12.68
CA ARG A 20 -0.04 -24.08 13.84
C ARG A 20 -1.22 -23.26 14.31
N LYS A 21 -1.70 -23.54 15.53
CA LYS A 21 -2.76 -22.77 16.17
C LYS A 21 -2.25 -21.43 16.70
N SER A 22 -3.18 -20.54 17.08
CA SER A 22 -2.88 -19.21 17.60
C SER A 22 -2.02 -19.22 18.88
N ASP A 23 -2.12 -20.30 19.68
CA ASP A 23 -1.31 -20.55 20.87
C ASP A 23 0.08 -21.12 20.57
N GLY A 24 0.42 -21.34 19.30
CA GLY A 24 1.69 -21.92 18.85
C GLY A 24 1.70 -23.46 18.82
N THR A 25 0.65 -24.14 19.26
CA THR A 25 0.54 -25.61 19.24
C THR A 25 0.51 -26.13 17.80
N LEU A 26 1.29 -27.18 17.52
CA LEU A 26 1.27 -27.89 16.23
C LEU A 26 0.36 -29.10 16.31
N THR A 27 -0.66 -29.15 15.46
CA THR A 27 -1.58 -30.29 15.33
C THR A 27 -1.37 -30.94 13.97
N ALA A 28 -1.25 -32.27 13.92
CA ALA A 28 -1.10 -32.98 12.67
C ALA A 28 -2.35 -32.79 11.78
N LEU A 29 -2.15 -32.52 10.50
CA LEU A 29 -3.23 -32.44 9.53
C LEU A 29 -3.82 -33.83 9.30
N PRO A 30 -5.15 -33.95 9.17
CA PRO A 30 -5.80 -35.22 8.85
C PRO A 30 -5.35 -35.81 7.53
N LYS A 31 -4.98 -34.95 6.57
CA LYS A 31 -4.42 -35.31 5.27
C LYS A 31 -3.24 -34.38 4.99
N PRO A 32 -2.00 -34.86 5.13
CA PRO A 32 -0.83 -34.10 4.68
C PRO A 32 -0.95 -33.75 3.20
N CYS A 33 -0.49 -32.57 2.83
CA CYS A 33 -0.53 -32.09 1.46
C CYS A 33 0.81 -31.47 1.04
N VAL A 34 0.97 -31.32 -0.26
CA VAL A 34 2.09 -30.60 -0.84
C VAL A 34 1.57 -29.27 -1.36
N ASP A 35 2.16 -28.18 -0.87
CA ASP A 35 2.00 -26.85 -1.42
C ASP A 35 3.19 -26.53 -2.31
N THR A 36 2.97 -25.93 -3.47
CA THR A 36 4.03 -25.66 -4.43
C THR A 36 3.88 -24.28 -5.02
N GLY A 37 5.03 -23.59 -5.22
CA GLY A 37 5.09 -22.28 -5.85
C GLY A 37 6.15 -22.26 -6.95
N MET A 38 5.77 -21.77 -8.14
CA MET A 38 6.68 -21.60 -9.27
C MET A 38 6.59 -20.16 -9.78
N GLY A 39 7.75 -19.51 -9.91
CA GLY A 39 7.82 -18.16 -10.46
C GLY A 39 7.66 -18.15 -11.98
N LEU A 40 6.55 -17.63 -12.50
CA LEU A 40 6.30 -17.57 -13.94
C LEU A 40 7.42 -16.84 -14.70
N GLU A 41 7.79 -15.64 -14.24
CA GLU A 41 8.84 -14.84 -14.86
C GLU A 41 10.21 -15.52 -14.79
N ARG A 42 10.51 -16.20 -13.69
CA ARG A 42 11.75 -16.97 -13.53
C ARG A 42 11.79 -18.15 -14.51
N LEU A 43 10.67 -18.85 -14.67
CA LEU A 43 10.56 -19.96 -15.62
C LEU A 43 10.73 -19.46 -17.08
N VAL A 44 10.08 -18.34 -17.43
CA VAL A 44 10.21 -17.73 -18.77
C VAL A 44 11.66 -17.28 -19.02
N ALA A 45 12.32 -16.68 -18.03
CA ALA A 45 13.72 -16.28 -18.15
C ALA A 45 14.63 -17.47 -18.46
N VAL A 46 14.42 -18.60 -17.75
CA VAL A 46 15.16 -19.85 -18.01
C VAL A 46 14.89 -20.37 -19.42
N GLN A 47 13.63 -20.43 -19.87
CA GLN A 47 13.27 -20.88 -21.21
C GLN A 47 13.86 -20.00 -22.32
N LYS A 48 13.93 -18.69 -22.09
CA LYS A 48 14.51 -17.72 -23.04
C LYS A 48 16.05 -17.62 -22.95
N GLY A 49 16.67 -18.26 -21.98
CA GLY A 49 18.12 -18.21 -21.76
C GLY A 49 18.62 -16.83 -21.31
N VAL A 50 17.77 -16.03 -20.67
CA VAL A 50 18.14 -14.72 -20.11
C VAL A 50 18.38 -14.84 -18.60
N HIS A 51 19.29 -14.00 -18.06
CA HIS A 51 19.71 -14.08 -16.66
C HIS A 51 18.91 -13.18 -15.70
N ASN A 52 17.92 -12.43 -16.22
CA ASN A 52 17.16 -11.49 -15.42
C ASN A 52 15.67 -11.52 -15.83
N ASN A 53 14.78 -11.55 -14.85
CA ASN A 53 13.33 -11.53 -15.10
C ASN A 53 12.88 -10.29 -15.89
N TYR A 54 13.60 -9.16 -15.75
CA TYR A 54 13.28 -7.95 -16.49
C TYR A 54 13.69 -8.01 -17.98
N ASP A 55 14.37 -9.07 -18.43
CA ASP A 55 14.79 -9.23 -19.81
C ASP A 55 13.86 -10.18 -20.61
N ILE A 56 12.77 -10.65 -20.00
CA ILE A 56 11.68 -11.32 -20.72
C ILE A 56 10.84 -10.31 -21.49
N ASP A 57 10.19 -10.75 -22.56
CA ASP A 57 9.39 -9.91 -23.46
C ASP A 57 8.38 -9.02 -22.74
N LEU A 58 7.63 -9.58 -21.78
CA LEU A 58 6.66 -8.85 -20.97
C LEU A 58 7.28 -7.59 -20.31
N PHE A 59 8.43 -7.74 -19.67
CA PHE A 59 9.09 -6.59 -19.04
C PHE A 59 9.85 -5.71 -20.04
N LEU A 60 10.42 -6.28 -21.09
CA LEU A 60 11.13 -5.51 -22.13
C LEU A 60 10.24 -4.46 -22.78
N GLU A 61 9.02 -4.85 -23.15
CA GLU A 61 8.06 -3.93 -23.75
C GLU A 61 7.67 -2.81 -22.76
N LEU A 62 7.31 -3.19 -21.53
CA LEU A 62 6.91 -2.23 -20.51
C LEU A 62 8.06 -1.27 -20.16
N ARG A 63 9.28 -1.78 -19.99
CA ARG A 63 10.49 -0.98 -19.77
C ARG A 63 10.75 0.01 -20.90
N THR A 64 10.51 -0.40 -22.14
CA THR A 64 10.65 0.48 -23.32
C THR A 64 9.62 1.61 -23.26
N LYS A 65 8.36 1.31 -22.91
CA LYS A 65 7.32 2.33 -22.71
C LYS A 65 7.69 3.31 -21.60
N VAL A 66 8.20 2.79 -20.45
CA VAL A 66 8.69 3.63 -19.33
C VAL A 66 9.86 4.50 -19.80
N ALA A 67 10.87 3.93 -20.47
CA ALA A 67 12.04 4.67 -20.95
C ALA A 67 11.65 5.84 -21.87
N ASN A 68 10.68 5.61 -22.76
CA ASN A 68 10.18 6.64 -23.67
C ASN A 68 9.52 7.82 -22.93
N LEU A 69 8.89 7.60 -21.78
CA LEU A 69 8.33 8.69 -20.96
C LEU A 69 9.40 9.61 -20.35
N PHE A 70 10.62 9.12 -20.24
CA PHE A 70 11.75 9.85 -19.65
C PHE A 70 12.79 10.28 -20.72
N ASP A 71 12.43 10.19 -22.00
CA ASP A 71 13.32 10.53 -23.12
C ASP A 71 14.70 9.85 -23.04
N THR A 72 14.74 8.59 -22.55
CA THR A 72 15.98 7.82 -22.42
C THR A 72 15.96 6.55 -23.26
N SER A 73 17.13 6.21 -23.84
CA SER A 73 17.33 4.93 -24.53
C SER A 73 17.74 3.79 -23.58
N ASP A 74 18.18 4.11 -22.36
CA ASP A 74 18.62 3.11 -21.37
C ASP A 74 17.44 2.49 -20.61
N SER A 75 16.76 1.55 -21.24
CA SER A 75 15.70 0.77 -20.58
C SER A 75 16.22 -0.21 -19.53
N SER A 76 17.55 -0.39 -19.38
CA SER A 76 18.16 -1.27 -18.40
C SER A 76 18.34 -0.62 -17.02
N ASN A 77 18.13 0.69 -16.92
CA ASN A 77 18.23 1.47 -15.68
C ASN A 77 17.38 0.86 -14.55
N SER A 78 17.96 0.77 -13.35
CA SER A 78 17.30 0.17 -12.20
C SER A 78 15.97 0.86 -11.84
N SER A 79 15.89 2.18 -11.99
CA SER A 79 14.66 2.93 -11.73
C SER A 79 13.55 2.57 -12.72
N ILE A 80 13.89 2.36 -14.00
CA ILE A 80 12.93 1.91 -15.03
C ILE A 80 12.41 0.51 -14.71
N LYS A 81 13.27 -0.41 -14.26
CA LYS A 81 12.87 -1.75 -13.82
C LYS A 81 11.86 -1.68 -12.66
N VAL A 82 12.15 -0.85 -11.65
CA VAL A 82 11.25 -0.66 -10.50
C VAL A 82 9.90 -0.09 -10.93
N ILE A 83 9.89 0.94 -11.76
CA ILE A 83 8.64 1.55 -12.26
C ILE A 83 7.81 0.53 -13.03
N SER A 84 8.44 -0.28 -13.91
CA SER A 84 7.77 -1.31 -14.70
C SER A 84 7.17 -2.43 -13.85
N ASP A 85 7.86 -2.85 -12.80
CA ASP A 85 7.35 -3.83 -11.84
C ASP A 85 6.18 -3.28 -11.03
N HIS A 86 6.33 -2.05 -10.55
CA HIS A 86 5.39 -1.45 -9.62
C HIS A 86 4.09 -1.01 -10.29
N ILE A 87 4.11 -0.60 -11.57
CA ILE A 87 2.85 -0.31 -12.29
C ILE A 87 2.00 -1.56 -12.43
N ARG A 88 2.60 -2.70 -12.73
CA ARG A 88 1.91 -3.99 -12.80
C ARG A 88 1.28 -4.34 -11.44
N SER A 89 2.09 -4.33 -10.39
CA SER A 89 1.62 -4.66 -9.04
C SER A 89 0.51 -3.73 -8.56
N ALA A 90 0.66 -2.41 -8.77
CA ALA A 90 -0.33 -1.42 -8.35
C ALA A 90 -1.64 -1.55 -9.13
N ALA A 91 -1.57 -1.74 -10.46
CA ALA A 91 -2.76 -1.87 -11.29
C ALA A 91 -3.59 -3.11 -10.93
N PHE A 92 -2.97 -4.27 -10.72
CA PHE A 92 -3.67 -5.47 -10.31
C PHE A 92 -4.29 -5.34 -8.91
N LEU A 93 -3.56 -4.76 -7.94
CA LEU A 93 -4.12 -4.52 -6.60
C LEU A 93 -5.36 -3.61 -6.66
N ILE A 94 -5.34 -2.56 -7.51
CA ILE A 94 -6.49 -1.67 -7.65
C ILE A 94 -7.64 -2.38 -8.37
N ALA A 95 -7.37 -3.16 -9.41
CA ALA A 95 -8.37 -3.98 -10.09
C ALA A 95 -9.06 -4.95 -9.12
N ASP A 96 -8.31 -5.52 -8.16
CA ASP A 96 -8.84 -6.38 -7.09
C ASP A 96 -9.50 -5.60 -5.93
N GLY A 97 -9.76 -4.30 -6.10
CA GLY A 97 -10.49 -3.48 -5.14
C GLY A 97 -9.66 -2.89 -3.99
N VAL A 98 -8.33 -3.00 -4.02
CA VAL A 98 -7.48 -2.36 -3.01
C VAL A 98 -7.27 -0.89 -3.35
N LEU A 99 -7.57 0.01 -2.41
CA LEU A 99 -7.33 1.45 -2.55
C LEU A 99 -6.19 1.92 -1.65
N PRO A 100 -5.40 2.96 -2.06
CA PRO A 100 -4.34 3.51 -1.23
C PRO A 100 -4.87 4.06 0.09
N SER A 101 -4.32 3.59 1.22
CA SER A 101 -4.73 4.01 2.56
C SER A 101 -3.55 4.09 3.52
N ASN A 102 -3.80 4.47 4.80
CA ASN A 102 -2.76 4.57 5.83
C ASN A 102 -2.52 3.25 6.59
N ALA A 103 -3.31 2.22 6.34
CA ALA A 103 -3.21 0.95 7.06
C ALA A 103 -3.50 -0.26 6.15
N GLY A 104 -3.16 -1.45 6.61
CA GLY A 104 -3.46 -2.72 5.97
C GLY A 104 -2.95 -2.83 4.53
N ARG A 105 -3.74 -3.48 3.67
CA ARG A 105 -3.38 -3.70 2.24
C ARG A 105 -3.23 -2.41 1.46
N GLY A 106 -4.05 -1.40 1.75
CA GLY A 106 -3.98 -0.10 1.09
C GLY A 106 -2.70 0.68 1.42
N TYR A 107 -2.13 0.50 2.61
CA TYR A 107 -0.81 1.04 2.95
C TYR A 107 0.30 0.41 2.08
N VAL A 108 0.25 -0.90 1.88
CA VAL A 108 1.21 -1.60 1.01
C VAL A 108 1.13 -1.08 -0.43
N LEU A 109 -0.09 -0.93 -0.96
CA LEU A 109 -0.31 -0.34 -2.29
C LEU A 109 0.25 1.09 -2.37
N ARG A 110 -0.05 1.95 -1.39
CA ARG A 110 0.49 3.31 -1.32
C ARG A 110 2.01 3.33 -1.34
N ARG A 111 2.65 2.43 -0.61
CA ARG A 111 4.11 2.26 -0.57
C ARG A 111 4.68 1.93 -1.95
N ILE A 112 4.07 0.97 -2.66
CA ILE A 112 4.47 0.56 -4.02
C ILE A 112 4.37 1.77 -4.97
N ILE A 113 3.25 2.49 -4.95
CA ILE A 113 3.05 3.67 -5.81
C ILE A 113 4.13 4.72 -5.50
N ARG A 114 4.29 5.13 -4.24
CA ARG A 114 5.25 6.18 -3.86
C ARG A 114 6.69 5.81 -4.15
N ARG A 115 7.04 4.53 -4.04
CA ARG A 115 8.36 4.04 -4.44
C ARG A 115 8.59 4.22 -5.95
N ALA A 116 7.61 3.90 -6.78
CA ALA A 116 7.70 4.15 -8.22
C ALA A 116 7.83 5.64 -8.54
N LEU A 117 7.05 6.50 -7.87
CA LEU A 117 7.10 7.95 -8.05
C LEU A 117 8.47 8.54 -7.67
N ARG A 118 9.07 8.08 -6.57
CA ARG A 118 10.43 8.45 -6.19
C ARG A 118 11.45 8.05 -7.26
N HIS A 119 11.30 6.88 -7.88
CA HIS A 119 12.18 6.46 -8.97
C HIS A 119 11.98 7.33 -10.23
N GLY A 120 10.75 7.77 -10.50
CA GLY A 120 10.48 8.79 -11.52
C GLY A 120 11.14 10.13 -11.22
N TYR A 121 11.06 10.59 -9.98
CA TYR A 121 11.77 11.79 -9.52
C TYR A 121 13.29 11.68 -9.73
N LYS A 122 13.90 10.54 -9.41
CA LYS A 122 15.31 10.25 -9.67
C LYS A 122 15.68 10.32 -11.15
N LEU A 123 14.75 9.95 -12.03
CA LEU A 123 14.86 10.07 -13.50
C LEU A 123 14.49 11.48 -14.01
N LYS A 124 14.24 12.45 -13.10
CA LYS A 124 13.86 13.83 -13.42
C LYS A 124 12.54 13.93 -14.19
N ALA A 125 11.54 13.15 -13.77
CA ALA A 125 10.17 13.30 -14.27
C ALA A 125 9.73 14.77 -14.19
N ARG A 126 9.25 15.30 -15.32
CA ARG A 126 8.80 16.71 -15.42
C ARG A 126 7.32 16.88 -15.09
N ASN A 127 6.56 15.80 -15.20
CA ASN A 127 5.11 15.76 -15.02
C ASN A 127 4.69 14.42 -14.43
N ASN A 128 3.48 14.34 -13.94
CA ASN A 128 2.86 13.09 -13.54
C ASN A 128 2.89 12.08 -14.69
N PHE A 129 3.35 10.89 -14.42
CA PHE A 129 3.69 9.89 -15.44
C PHE A 129 3.14 8.50 -15.15
N PHE A 130 3.01 8.14 -13.87
CA PHE A 130 2.80 6.75 -13.45
C PHE A 130 1.45 6.21 -13.92
N TYR A 131 0.38 6.99 -13.79
CA TYR A 131 -0.95 6.62 -14.27
C TYR A 131 -0.98 6.40 -15.80
N LYS A 132 -0.11 7.07 -16.58
CA LYS A 132 -0.04 6.92 -18.04
C LYS A 132 0.46 5.55 -18.50
N LEU A 133 1.03 4.78 -17.59
CA LEU A 133 1.52 3.43 -17.86
C LEU A 133 0.41 2.38 -17.79
N VAL A 134 -0.79 2.73 -17.33
CA VAL A 134 -1.93 1.82 -17.24
C VAL A 134 -2.37 1.35 -18.62
N GLY A 135 -2.58 2.27 -19.57
CA GLY A 135 -2.97 1.93 -20.95
C GLY A 135 -1.98 0.95 -21.63
N PRO A 136 -0.65 1.23 -21.65
CA PRO A 136 0.35 0.25 -22.10
C PRO A 136 0.28 -1.11 -21.42
N LEU A 137 0.05 -1.15 -20.10
CA LEU A 137 -0.10 -2.40 -19.36
C LEU A 137 -1.36 -3.16 -19.78
N VAL A 138 -2.49 -2.46 -19.94
CA VAL A 138 -3.75 -3.05 -20.40
C VAL A 138 -3.62 -3.59 -21.81
N GLN A 139 -2.92 -2.89 -22.72
CA GLN A 139 -2.65 -3.39 -24.08
C GLN A 139 -1.88 -4.71 -24.05
N GLN A 140 -0.97 -4.87 -23.11
CA GLN A 140 -0.11 -6.05 -23.01
C GLN A 140 -0.78 -7.24 -22.30
N MET A 141 -1.54 -6.98 -21.24
CA MET A 141 -2.06 -8.00 -20.33
C MET A 141 -3.59 -8.13 -20.33
N GLY A 142 -4.32 -7.14 -20.84
CA GLY A 142 -5.76 -7.08 -20.73
C GLY A 142 -6.53 -8.18 -21.50
N ASP A 143 -5.92 -8.83 -22.47
CA ASP A 143 -6.54 -9.98 -23.16
C ASP A 143 -6.58 -11.23 -22.26
N VAL A 144 -5.54 -11.41 -21.44
CA VAL A 144 -5.44 -12.53 -20.48
C VAL A 144 -6.16 -12.18 -19.17
N TYR A 145 -6.19 -10.90 -18.82
CA TYR A 145 -6.81 -10.39 -17.58
C TYR A 145 -7.89 -9.35 -17.90
N PRO A 146 -9.10 -9.75 -18.30
CA PRO A 146 -10.18 -8.82 -18.68
C PRO A 146 -10.50 -7.77 -17.61
N LEU A 147 -10.46 -8.16 -16.33
CA LEU A 147 -10.69 -7.27 -15.19
C LEU A 147 -9.77 -6.04 -15.22
N LEU A 148 -8.52 -6.21 -15.66
CA LEU A 148 -7.57 -5.11 -15.79
C LEU A 148 -8.04 -4.08 -16.84
N ARG A 149 -8.60 -4.55 -17.96
CA ARG A 149 -9.18 -3.71 -19.01
C ARG A 149 -10.46 -3.02 -18.52
N ASP A 150 -11.35 -3.77 -17.91
CA ASP A 150 -12.64 -3.25 -17.43
C ASP A 150 -12.45 -2.17 -16.35
N SER A 151 -11.34 -2.23 -15.62
CA SER A 151 -10.99 -1.30 -14.55
C SER A 151 -10.02 -0.19 -14.98
N GLU A 152 -9.60 -0.10 -16.25
CA GLU A 152 -8.54 0.82 -16.73
C GLU A 152 -8.74 2.26 -16.25
N ALA A 153 -9.90 2.85 -16.53
CA ALA A 153 -10.21 4.23 -16.16
C ALA A 153 -10.23 4.45 -14.63
N HIS A 154 -10.67 3.44 -13.87
CA HIS A 154 -10.63 3.48 -12.42
C HIS A 154 -9.20 3.45 -11.88
N ILE A 155 -8.35 2.56 -12.42
CA ILE A 155 -6.95 2.43 -12.04
C ILE A 155 -6.20 3.73 -12.31
N GLU A 156 -6.36 4.30 -13.52
CA GLU A 156 -5.76 5.58 -13.89
C GLU A 156 -6.13 6.69 -12.90
N LYS A 157 -7.43 6.82 -12.59
CA LYS A 157 -7.92 7.84 -11.66
C LYS A 157 -7.35 7.68 -10.24
N VAL A 158 -7.26 6.45 -9.74
CA VAL A 158 -6.70 6.16 -8.40
C VAL A 158 -5.21 6.50 -8.37
N LEU A 159 -4.46 6.05 -9.37
CA LEU A 159 -3.03 6.32 -9.46
C LEU A 159 -2.75 7.80 -9.62
N GLN A 160 -3.46 8.50 -10.51
CA GLN A 160 -3.31 9.93 -10.72
C GLN A 160 -3.57 10.74 -9.44
N LYS A 161 -4.62 10.37 -8.69
CA LYS A 161 -4.92 11.04 -7.41
C LYS A 161 -3.82 10.86 -6.37
N GLU A 162 -3.26 9.65 -6.24
CA GLU A 162 -2.20 9.38 -5.27
C GLU A 162 -0.88 10.02 -5.72
N GLU A 163 -0.60 10.06 -7.03
CA GLU A 163 0.56 10.72 -7.63
C GLU A 163 0.53 12.23 -7.37
N LEU A 164 -0.58 12.91 -7.70
CA LEU A 164 -0.76 14.34 -7.41
C LEU A 164 -0.56 14.66 -5.93
N LYS A 165 -1.18 13.86 -5.06
CA LYS A 165 -1.08 14.05 -3.62
C LYS A 165 0.36 13.89 -3.09
N PHE A 166 1.15 12.99 -3.67
CA PHE A 166 2.53 12.78 -3.24
C PHE A 166 3.46 13.82 -3.84
N ASP A 167 3.20 14.28 -5.06
CA ASP A 167 3.99 15.31 -5.74
C ASP A 167 4.02 16.63 -4.97
N GLU A 168 2.88 17.01 -4.34
CA GLU A 168 2.79 18.20 -3.48
C GLU A 168 3.80 18.21 -2.33
N THR A 169 4.22 17.06 -1.84
CA THR A 169 5.12 16.93 -0.67
C THR A 169 6.48 16.35 -1.01
N LEU A 170 6.64 15.75 -2.20
CA LEU A 170 7.83 15.01 -2.58
C LEU A 170 9.09 15.89 -2.60
N ASP A 171 9.03 17.02 -3.28
CA ASP A 171 10.18 17.96 -3.39
C ASP A 171 10.66 18.44 -2.03
N GLN A 172 9.73 18.84 -1.17
CA GLN A 172 10.05 19.34 0.17
C GLN A 172 10.58 18.21 1.06
N GLY A 173 9.98 17.04 1.02
CA GLY A 173 10.45 15.88 1.78
C GLY A 173 11.85 15.43 1.33
N MET A 174 12.11 15.40 0.01
CA MET A 174 13.43 15.10 -0.52
C MET A 174 14.48 16.14 -0.11
N LYS A 175 14.11 17.41 -0.05
CA LYS A 175 15.01 18.47 0.45
C LYS A 175 15.35 18.27 1.92
N ILE A 176 14.34 18.06 2.78
CA ILE A 176 14.54 17.81 4.22
C ILE A 176 15.45 16.60 4.43
N LEU A 177 15.20 15.51 3.71
CA LEU A 177 16.03 14.32 3.80
C LEU A 177 17.46 14.61 3.33
N SER A 178 17.63 15.30 2.20
CA SER A 178 18.94 15.67 1.67
C SER A 178 19.74 16.53 2.67
N ASP A 179 19.09 17.52 3.28
CA ASP A 179 19.70 18.39 4.28
C ASP A 179 20.12 17.58 5.53
N ALA A 180 19.26 16.66 5.99
CA ALA A 180 19.54 15.84 7.16
C ALA A 180 20.69 14.84 6.97
N ILE A 181 20.94 14.39 5.72
CA ILE A 181 21.98 13.40 5.42
C ILE A 181 23.27 14.02 4.85
N SER A 182 23.29 15.35 4.55
CA SER A 182 24.40 16.02 3.87
C SER A 182 25.74 15.85 4.61
N ASP A 183 25.71 15.95 5.93
CA ASP A 183 26.88 15.96 6.79
C ASP A 183 27.12 14.60 7.49
N LEU A 184 26.31 13.59 7.22
CA LEU A 184 26.44 12.28 7.83
C LEU A 184 27.58 11.48 7.16
N PRO A 185 28.51 10.92 7.95
CA PRO A 185 29.52 10.01 7.42
C PRO A 185 28.91 8.69 6.96
N VAL A 186 29.63 7.92 6.16
CA VAL A 186 29.28 6.54 5.82
C VAL A 186 29.03 5.73 7.09
N GLY A 187 27.91 5.05 7.22
CA GLY A 187 27.45 4.37 8.42
C GLY A 187 26.79 5.28 9.45
N GLY A 188 26.67 6.59 9.15
CA GLY A 188 25.92 7.53 9.99
C GLY A 188 24.43 7.21 10.07
N GLU A 189 23.78 7.70 11.12
CA GLU A 189 22.39 7.41 11.44
C GLU A 189 21.50 8.60 11.16
N ILE A 190 20.41 8.38 10.41
CA ILE A 190 19.36 9.38 10.17
C ILE A 190 18.49 9.44 11.42
N PRO A 191 18.33 10.60 12.07
CA PRO A 191 17.56 10.71 13.32
C PRO A 191 16.10 10.25 13.14
N GLY A 192 15.59 9.50 14.12
CA GLY A 192 14.22 9.00 14.13
C GLY A 192 13.16 10.10 14.02
N GLU A 193 13.43 11.31 14.53
CA GLU A 193 12.56 12.48 14.38
C GLU A 193 12.42 12.94 12.92
N VAL A 194 13.52 12.90 12.16
CA VAL A 194 13.51 13.23 10.73
C VAL A 194 12.67 12.19 9.97
N VAL A 195 12.90 10.90 10.24
CA VAL A 195 12.16 9.78 9.63
C VAL A 195 10.66 9.91 9.96
N PHE A 196 10.32 10.21 11.19
CA PHE A 196 8.94 10.41 11.62
C PHE A 196 8.30 11.63 10.94
N SER A 197 8.98 12.76 10.86
CA SER A 197 8.48 13.94 10.16
C SER A 197 8.23 13.67 8.69
N LEU A 198 9.14 12.95 8.01
CA LEU A 198 8.98 12.53 6.62
C LEU A 198 7.76 11.63 6.44
N TYR A 199 7.54 10.70 7.38
CA TYR A 199 6.40 9.78 7.35
C TYR A 199 5.07 10.50 7.59
N ASP A 200 4.99 11.26 8.69
CA ASP A 200 3.75 11.85 9.20
C ASP A 200 3.29 13.06 8.38
N THR A 201 4.23 13.96 8.07
CA THR A 201 3.93 15.25 7.42
C THR A 201 4.04 15.17 5.89
N TYR A 202 5.09 14.52 5.39
CA TYR A 202 5.39 14.51 3.96
C TYR A 202 4.95 13.21 3.26
N GLY A 203 4.39 12.27 4.01
CA GLY A 203 3.86 11.04 3.47
C GLY A 203 4.92 10.10 2.88
N PHE A 204 6.18 10.20 3.32
CA PHE A 204 7.23 9.24 2.96
C PHE A 204 7.01 7.95 3.74
N PRO A 205 6.72 6.82 3.09
CA PRO A 205 6.79 5.54 3.76
C PRO A 205 8.18 5.32 4.34
N VAL A 206 8.27 4.70 5.52
CA VAL A 206 9.56 4.52 6.22
C VAL A 206 10.58 3.78 5.37
N ASP A 207 10.13 2.72 4.69
CA ASP A 207 10.95 1.93 3.77
C ASP A 207 11.49 2.74 2.58
N LEU A 208 10.80 3.82 2.18
CA LEU A 208 11.33 4.75 1.19
C LEU A 208 12.54 5.52 1.73
N THR A 209 12.47 5.98 2.97
CA THR A 209 13.60 6.62 3.66
C THR A 209 14.74 5.63 3.89
N GLU A 210 14.42 4.38 4.27
CA GLU A 210 15.40 3.30 4.42
C GLU A 210 16.10 2.94 3.10
N ASP A 211 15.37 2.90 1.98
CA ASP A 211 15.97 2.67 0.66
C ASP A 211 16.97 3.77 0.29
N ILE A 212 16.61 5.04 0.57
CA ILE A 212 17.52 6.18 0.33
C ILE A 212 18.75 6.10 1.24
N ALA A 213 18.53 5.78 2.52
CA ALA A 213 19.62 5.58 3.48
C ALA A 213 20.58 4.49 3.00
N ARG A 214 20.06 3.34 2.55
CA ARG A 214 20.85 2.23 2.02
C ARG A 214 21.66 2.63 0.77
N GLU A 215 21.07 3.39 -0.16
CA GLU A 215 21.80 3.91 -1.33
C GLU A 215 22.98 4.81 -0.94
N ARG A 216 22.87 5.51 0.19
CA ARG A 216 23.89 6.41 0.74
C ARG A 216 24.81 5.72 1.77
N LYS A 217 24.61 4.41 2.01
CA LYS A 217 25.32 3.62 3.05
C LYS A 217 25.12 4.23 4.46
N LEU A 218 23.92 4.71 4.74
CA LEU A 218 23.48 5.21 6.04
C LEU A 218 22.52 4.21 6.69
N ILE A 219 22.27 4.38 7.98
CA ILE A 219 21.27 3.65 8.77
C ILE A 219 20.16 4.59 9.21
N VAL A 220 19.02 4.03 9.57
CA VAL A 220 17.85 4.76 10.08
C VAL A 220 17.69 4.45 11.57
N ASP A 221 17.52 5.45 12.40
CA ASP A 221 17.13 5.29 13.81
C ASP A 221 15.69 4.78 13.92
N ALA A 222 15.54 3.46 13.78
CA ALA A 222 14.25 2.79 13.90
C ALA A 222 13.68 2.85 15.32
N VAL A 223 14.53 2.95 16.33
CA VAL A 223 14.10 3.02 17.74
C VAL A 223 13.45 4.38 18.01
N GLY A 224 14.12 5.48 17.65
CA GLY A 224 13.58 6.83 17.76
C GLY A 224 12.31 7.02 16.95
N PHE A 225 12.27 6.51 15.71
CA PHE A 225 11.05 6.51 14.90
C PHE A 225 9.87 5.82 15.60
N ASN A 226 10.08 4.60 16.12
CA ASN A 226 9.03 3.84 16.80
C ASN A 226 8.53 4.53 18.08
N GLN A 227 9.43 5.20 18.82
CA GLN A 227 9.04 6.01 19.99
C GLN A 227 8.12 7.18 19.59
N MET A 228 8.43 7.88 18.50
CA MET A 228 7.58 8.96 17.99
C MET A 228 6.22 8.44 17.50
N MET A 229 6.20 7.32 16.78
CA MET A 229 4.97 6.65 16.37
C MET A 229 4.09 6.24 17.55
N GLN A 230 4.71 5.74 18.62
CA GLN A 230 3.98 5.35 19.82
C GLN A 230 3.35 6.57 20.51
N LYS A 231 4.10 7.66 20.66
CA LYS A 231 3.59 8.93 21.21
C LYS A 231 2.40 9.46 20.39
N GLN A 232 2.50 9.41 19.05
CA GLN A 232 1.41 9.85 18.18
C GLN A 232 0.16 8.98 18.37
N LYS A 233 0.31 7.64 18.43
CA LYS A 233 -0.80 6.72 18.69
C LYS A 233 -1.46 6.97 20.04
N GLU A 234 -0.69 7.27 21.08
CA GLU A 234 -1.20 7.59 22.41
C GLU A 234 -1.98 8.91 22.41
N LEU A 235 -1.45 9.94 21.72
CA LEU A 235 -2.15 11.21 21.53
C LEU A 235 -3.46 11.04 20.75
N ALA A 236 -3.43 10.26 19.65
CA ALA A 236 -4.61 9.97 18.85
C ALA A 236 -5.66 9.17 19.67
N ARG A 237 -5.23 8.19 20.48
CA ARG A 237 -6.11 7.43 21.37
C ARG A 237 -6.70 8.31 22.46
N SER A 238 -5.92 9.20 23.06
CA SER A 238 -6.43 10.13 24.08
C SER A 238 -7.44 11.11 23.50
N ALA A 239 -7.20 11.61 22.28
CA ALA A 239 -8.15 12.46 21.56
C ALA A 239 -9.42 11.69 21.12
N SER A 240 -9.28 10.40 20.73
CA SER A 240 -10.41 9.53 20.36
C SER A 240 -11.22 9.05 21.56
N LYS A 241 -10.58 8.88 22.71
CA LYS A 241 -11.30 8.49 23.94
C LYS A 241 -12.35 9.51 24.41
N PHE A 242 -12.15 10.80 24.08
CA PHE A 242 -13.18 11.81 24.32
C PHE A 242 -14.49 11.57 23.56
N ASN A 243 -14.45 10.84 22.43
CA ASN A 243 -15.65 10.55 21.64
C ASN A 243 -16.22 9.13 21.83
N VAL A 244 -15.42 8.16 22.25
CA VAL A 244 -15.84 6.74 22.34
C VAL A 244 -16.28 6.35 23.75
N ASP A 245 -15.66 6.89 24.81
CA ASP A 245 -16.07 6.60 26.19
C ASP A 245 -17.43 7.20 26.55
N GLU A 246 -17.87 8.24 25.84
CA GLU A 246 -19.19 8.82 26.04
C GLU A 246 -20.31 7.95 25.42
N LEU A 247 -20.09 7.31 24.30
CA LEU A 247 -21.05 6.41 23.66
C LEU A 247 -21.06 5.00 24.26
N ALA A 248 -19.92 4.54 24.79
CA ALA A 248 -19.80 3.21 25.40
C ALA A 248 -20.54 3.04 26.74
N GLN A 249 -21.06 4.13 27.33
CA GLN A 249 -21.88 4.06 28.55
C GLN A 249 -23.35 3.73 28.27
N ILE A 250 -23.78 3.73 27.00
CA ILE A 250 -25.14 3.36 26.64
C ILE A 250 -25.09 1.90 26.17
N SER A 251 -25.39 0.97 27.06
CA SER A 251 -25.63 -0.43 26.67
C SER A 251 -26.93 -0.51 25.89
N LEU A 252 -26.81 -0.66 24.58
CA LEU A 252 -27.95 -0.83 23.69
C LEU A 252 -27.91 -2.26 23.15
N ASP A 253 -28.96 -3.03 23.44
CA ASP A 253 -29.15 -4.39 22.92
C ASP A 253 -29.74 -4.38 21.49
N TYR A 254 -29.24 -3.50 20.61
CA TYR A 254 -29.68 -3.40 19.23
C TYR A 254 -28.54 -3.76 18.29
N GLU A 255 -28.84 -4.61 17.30
CA GLU A 255 -27.95 -4.92 16.18
C GLU A 255 -28.51 -4.29 14.91
N THR A 256 -27.65 -3.63 14.13
CA THR A 256 -27.98 -3.11 12.81
C THR A 256 -27.48 -4.08 11.75
N GLU A 257 -28.37 -4.57 10.87
CA GLU A 257 -28.01 -5.37 9.73
C GLU A 257 -27.37 -4.49 8.63
N PHE A 258 -26.15 -4.82 8.22
CA PHE A 258 -25.45 -4.09 7.17
C PHE A 258 -25.78 -4.67 5.79
N THR A 259 -26.37 -3.88 4.90
CA THR A 259 -26.79 -4.28 3.54
C THR A 259 -25.97 -3.63 2.43
N GLY A 260 -24.96 -2.84 2.77
CA GLY A 260 -24.17 -2.03 1.83
C GLY A 260 -23.33 -2.80 0.82
N TYR A 261 -23.22 -4.13 0.92
CA TYR A 261 -22.64 -4.96 -0.12
C TYR A 261 -23.56 -5.15 -1.33
N ASP A 262 -24.87 -5.16 -1.10
CA ASP A 262 -25.87 -5.50 -2.12
C ASP A 262 -26.71 -4.28 -2.54
N ARG A 263 -26.81 -3.24 -1.71
CA ARG A 263 -27.72 -2.10 -1.89
C ARG A 263 -27.05 -0.78 -1.55
N LEU A 264 -27.45 0.29 -2.24
CA LEU A 264 -27.01 1.66 -1.97
C LEU A 264 -28.07 2.49 -1.21
N SER A 265 -29.28 1.96 -1.06
CA SER A 265 -30.40 2.55 -0.33
C SER A 265 -31.23 1.47 0.31
N ASP A 266 -31.78 1.74 1.49
CA ASP A 266 -32.69 0.83 2.18
C ASP A 266 -33.75 1.62 2.95
N GLU A 267 -34.89 0.95 3.27
CA GLU A 267 -35.89 1.45 4.18
C GLU A 267 -35.60 0.90 5.58
N SER A 268 -35.45 1.77 6.57
CA SER A 268 -35.00 1.40 7.89
C SER A 268 -35.97 1.92 8.97
N GLN A 269 -36.10 1.18 10.07
CA GLN A 269 -36.80 1.64 11.26
C GLN A 269 -35.80 2.21 12.28
N ILE A 270 -36.16 3.33 12.87
CA ILE A 270 -35.38 3.93 13.95
C ILE A 270 -35.60 3.12 15.23
N LEU A 271 -34.56 2.46 15.74
CA LEU A 271 -34.58 1.72 16.98
C LEU A 271 -34.28 2.60 18.19
N ALA A 272 -33.36 3.56 18.04
CA ALA A 272 -33.05 4.51 19.10
C ALA A 272 -32.54 5.83 18.51
N LEU A 273 -32.77 6.91 19.25
CA LEU A 273 -32.26 8.25 19.01
C LEU A 273 -31.45 8.68 20.23
N ILE A 274 -30.21 9.11 20.03
CA ILE A 274 -29.31 9.49 21.11
C ILE A 274 -28.90 10.94 20.91
N HIS A 275 -29.14 11.75 21.92
CA HIS A 275 -28.68 13.13 22.01
C HIS A 275 -28.00 13.36 23.35
N GLN A 276 -26.81 13.96 23.34
CA GLN A 276 -26.00 14.20 24.56
C GLN A 276 -25.87 12.96 25.45
N ASN A 277 -25.57 11.81 24.83
CA ASN A 277 -25.40 10.49 25.49
C ASN A 277 -26.64 9.96 26.26
N GLN A 278 -27.81 10.44 25.90
CA GLN A 278 -29.08 9.95 26.44
C GLN A 278 -30.02 9.53 25.32
N SER A 279 -30.74 8.42 25.54
CA SER A 279 -31.80 8.03 24.62
C SER A 279 -32.97 9.01 24.74
N VAL A 280 -33.35 9.62 23.59
CA VAL A 280 -34.41 10.63 23.52
C VAL A 280 -35.48 10.19 22.52
N LYS A 281 -36.67 10.73 22.67
CA LYS A 281 -37.79 10.41 21.77
C LYS A 281 -37.85 11.34 20.55
N SER A 282 -37.21 12.49 20.59
CA SER A 282 -37.16 13.46 19.50
C SER A 282 -35.96 14.38 19.66
N CYS A 283 -35.43 14.88 18.56
CA CYS A 283 -34.41 15.93 18.49
C CYS A 283 -34.96 17.17 17.80
N GLY A 284 -34.48 18.35 18.19
CA GLY A 284 -34.78 19.61 17.54
C GLY A 284 -34.02 19.82 16.23
N ALA A 285 -34.50 20.74 15.39
CA ALA A 285 -33.76 21.14 14.20
C ALA A 285 -32.46 21.86 14.58
N GLY A 286 -31.31 21.32 14.18
CA GLY A 286 -29.96 21.82 14.49
C GLY A 286 -29.28 21.09 15.62
N ASP A 287 -29.91 20.11 16.26
CA ASP A 287 -29.28 19.27 17.28
C ASP A 287 -28.43 18.15 16.63
N ASP A 288 -27.26 17.88 17.19
CA ASP A 288 -26.44 16.72 16.81
C ASP A 288 -27.00 15.47 17.50
N CYS A 289 -27.48 14.52 16.69
CA CYS A 289 -28.07 13.28 17.18
C CYS A 289 -27.45 12.06 16.50
N SER A 290 -27.24 10.98 17.28
CA SER A 290 -26.91 9.67 16.75
C SER A 290 -28.18 8.84 16.58
N LEU A 291 -28.30 8.19 15.42
CA LEU A 291 -29.44 7.40 15.02
C LEU A 291 -29.05 5.92 14.95
N ILE A 292 -29.80 5.05 15.64
CA ILE A 292 -29.66 3.60 15.52
C ILE A 292 -30.85 3.08 14.73
N VAL A 293 -30.56 2.31 13.69
CA VAL A 293 -31.54 1.72 12.79
C VAL A 293 -31.40 0.20 12.75
N ASP A 294 -32.44 -0.51 12.38
CA ASP A 294 -32.44 -1.97 12.23
C ASP A 294 -31.63 -2.44 11.03
N VAL A 295 -31.65 -1.69 9.94
CA VAL A 295 -30.96 -2.01 8.67
C VAL A 295 -30.23 -0.77 8.15
N SER A 296 -29.03 -0.91 7.60
CA SER A 296 -28.29 0.21 7.02
C SER A 296 -27.38 -0.20 5.87
N PRO A 297 -27.40 0.51 4.72
CA PRO A 297 -26.40 0.34 3.67
C PRO A 297 -25.09 1.11 3.96
N PHE A 298 -25.05 1.90 5.03
CA PHE A 298 -23.88 2.65 5.44
C PHE A 298 -23.02 1.84 6.42
N TYR A 299 -21.72 1.82 6.17
CA TYR A 299 -20.77 1.20 7.08
C TYR A 299 -20.65 2.05 8.36
N ALA A 300 -20.73 1.41 9.52
CA ALA A 300 -20.57 2.04 10.81
C ALA A 300 -19.12 2.36 11.16
#